data_32cef3043cba43071076d583571f2524
#
_entry.id   32cef3043cba43071076d583571f2524
#
_cell.length_a   1.000
_cell.length_b   1.000
_cell.length_c   1.000
_cell.angle_alpha   90.00
_cell.angle_beta   90.00
_cell.angle_gamma   90.00
#
_symmetry.space_group_name_H-M   'P 1'
#
loop_
_entity.id
_entity.type
_entity.pdbx_description
1 polymer ?
#
loop_
_entity_poly.entity_id
_entity_poly.type
_entity_poly.pdbx_seq_one_letter_code
_entity_poly.pdbx_strand_id
1 'polypeptide(L)'
;MMVRRGGRVGRPAGMGTGQGWLLVALLFTVVVAPAAAHHSHSMFDTSREVPITGTVTDYSYRNPHVFLYLDVKGEDGQVASWAVEMSNITNMQRRGIHRSTFKAGDIVMVRVNPLKDGRPGGNYTSVTAADGKTYE
;
A
#
# COMPACT_ATOMS: atom_id res chain seq x y z
N MET A 1 50.98 5.86 79.60
CA MET A 1 49.74 5.80 80.41
C MET A 1 48.64 6.45 79.61
N MET A 2 47.58 5.75 79.48
CA MET A 2 46.23 6.17 79.15
C MET A 2 45.80 5.94 77.67
N VAL A 3 45.06 4.85 77.58
CA VAL A 3 44.18 4.31 76.53
C VAL A 3 43.02 5.28 76.31
N ARG A 4 42.62 5.46 74.98
CA ARG A 4 41.23 5.70 74.69
C ARG A 4 40.77 4.98 73.40
N ARG A 5 39.75 4.18 73.65
CA ARG A 5 38.93 3.43 72.72
C ARG A 5 38.24 4.35 71.69
N GLY A 6 38.14 3.98 70.46
CA GLY A 6 37.11 3.13 69.92
C GLY A 6 35.84 3.88 69.60
N GLY A 7 35.51 3.99 68.34
CA GLY A 7 34.19 4.39 67.86
C GLY A 7 34.01 3.90 66.42
N ARG A 8 33.45 2.70 66.29
CA ARG A 8 32.94 2.22 64.99
C ARG A 8 31.61 2.95 64.76
N VAL A 9 31.57 3.77 63.74
CA VAL A 9 30.34 4.30 63.20
C VAL A 9 29.87 3.38 62.08
N GLY A 10 28.72 2.77 62.25
CA GLY A 10 28.08 1.88 61.33
C GLY A 10 27.64 2.64 60.05
N ARG A 11 27.90 2.04 58.92
CA ARG A 11 27.39 2.45 57.62
C ARG A 11 25.93 2.01 57.52
N PRO A 12 24.98 2.88 57.11
CA PRO A 12 23.64 2.45 56.76
C PRO A 12 23.67 1.75 55.37
N ALA A 13 23.00 0.61 55.29
CA ALA A 13 22.76 -0.14 54.09
C ALA A 13 21.98 0.72 53.06
N GLY A 14 22.56 0.95 51.90
CA GLY A 14 21.88 1.58 50.79
C GLY A 14 20.80 0.63 50.24
N MET A 15 19.58 1.05 50.34
CA MET A 15 18.43 0.42 49.68
C MET A 15 18.57 0.56 48.16
N GLY A 16 18.55 -0.58 47.52
CA GLY A 16 18.60 -0.67 46.07
C GLY A 16 17.34 -0.11 45.40
N THR A 17 17.51 0.96 44.64
CA THR A 17 16.49 1.52 43.73
C THR A 17 16.80 1.16 42.28
N GLY A 18 16.97 -0.13 42.01
CA GLY A 18 17.36 -0.58 40.66
C GLY A 18 16.31 -1.39 39.90
N GLN A 19 15.19 -1.76 40.54
CA GLN A 19 14.23 -2.68 39.93
C GLN A 19 12.94 -2.06 39.38
N GLY A 20 12.71 -0.76 39.61
CA GLY A 20 11.47 -0.10 39.17
C GLY A 20 11.44 0.37 37.74
N TRP A 21 12.58 0.50 37.07
CA TRP A 21 12.67 1.12 35.74
C TRP A 21 12.61 0.15 34.57
N LEU A 22 12.77 -1.15 34.82
CA LEU A 22 12.71 -2.16 33.77
C LEU A 22 11.28 -2.60 33.40
N LEU A 23 10.28 -2.31 34.23
CA LEU A 23 8.89 -2.67 33.94
C LEU A 23 8.11 -1.59 33.16
N VAL A 24 8.63 -0.36 33.09
CA VAL A 24 7.99 0.72 32.34
C VAL A 24 8.40 0.72 30.86
N ALA A 25 9.55 0.13 30.52
CA ALA A 25 10.01 0.06 29.13
C ALA A 25 9.32 -1.03 28.29
N LEU A 26 8.61 -1.98 28.92
CA LEU A 26 7.99 -3.11 28.22
C LEU A 26 6.54 -2.87 27.80
N LEU A 27 5.94 -1.72 28.15
CA LEU A 27 4.53 -1.42 27.83
C LEU A 27 4.34 -0.48 26.64
N PHE A 28 5.41 -0.08 25.92
CA PHE A 28 5.31 0.83 24.78
C PHE A 28 5.62 0.20 23.43
N THR A 29 5.70 -1.12 23.35
CA THR A 29 5.60 -1.82 22.07
C THR A 29 4.14 -2.04 21.71
N VAL A 30 3.35 -0.97 21.64
CA VAL A 30 2.03 -1.02 21.01
C VAL A 30 2.26 -1.20 19.52
N VAL A 31 2.07 -2.41 19.11
CA VAL A 31 1.61 -2.89 17.81
C VAL A 31 1.11 -1.74 16.94
N VAL A 32 1.97 -1.20 16.09
CA VAL A 32 1.55 -0.49 14.91
C VAL A 32 1.06 -1.56 13.95
N ALA A 33 -0.19 -1.97 14.13
CA ALA A 33 -0.86 -2.80 13.17
C ALA A 33 -0.89 -2.04 11.83
N PRO A 34 -0.55 -2.69 10.71
CA PRO A 34 -0.70 -2.07 9.40
C PRO A 34 -2.19 -1.94 9.06
N ALA A 35 -2.81 -0.88 9.55
CA ALA A 35 -4.20 -0.54 9.21
C ALA A 35 -4.36 -0.09 7.74
N ALA A 36 -3.25 0.09 7.02
CA ALA A 36 -3.26 0.60 5.64
C ALA A 36 -3.64 -0.44 4.57
N ALA A 37 -3.59 -1.77 4.88
CA ALA A 37 -3.82 -2.79 3.86
C ALA A 37 -5.30 -3.09 3.58
N HIS A 38 -6.22 -2.72 4.48
CA HIS A 38 -7.65 -3.02 4.32
C HIS A 38 -8.47 -1.90 3.67
N HIS A 39 -7.89 -0.71 3.46
CA HIS A 39 -8.62 0.43 2.90
C HIS A 39 -8.60 0.50 1.37
N SER A 40 -7.69 -0.21 0.68
CA SER A 40 -7.53 -0.05 -0.78
C SER A 40 -8.72 -0.56 -1.60
N HIS A 41 -9.39 -1.64 -1.17
CA HIS A 41 -10.53 -2.18 -1.92
C HIS A 41 -11.88 -1.54 -1.59
N SER A 42 -12.02 -0.89 -0.43
CA SER A 42 -13.29 -0.27 -0.02
C SER A 42 -13.68 0.95 -0.84
N MET A 43 -12.73 1.56 -1.55
CA MET A 43 -12.96 2.73 -2.40
C MET A 43 -13.57 2.39 -3.76
N PHE A 44 -13.51 1.12 -4.19
CA PHE A 44 -14.06 0.68 -5.47
C PHE A 44 -15.47 0.15 -5.33
N ASP A 45 -16.30 0.41 -6.35
CA ASP A 45 -17.64 -0.15 -6.46
C ASP A 45 -17.58 -1.53 -7.15
N THR A 46 -17.43 -2.57 -6.34
CA THR A 46 -17.33 -3.95 -6.83
C THR A 46 -18.67 -4.55 -7.28
N SER A 47 -19.78 -3.82 -7.11
CA SER A 47 -21.10 -4.26 -7.58
C SER A 47 -21.30 -4.07 -9.08
N ARG A 48 -20.44 -3.31 -9.73
CA ARG A 48 -20.50 -3.06 -11.17
C ARG A 48 -19.12 -3.05 -11.82
N GLU A 49 -19.12 -3.32 -13.09
CA GLU A 49 -17.96 -3.30 -13.96
C GLU A 49 -18.21 -2.35 -15.12
N VAL A 50 -17.26 -1.48 -15.41
CA VAL A 50 -17.34 -0.48 -16.47
C VAL A 50 -16.24 -0.74 -17.49
N PRO A 51 -16.56 -0.93 -18.79
CA PRO A 51 -15.55 -0.97 -19.82
C PRO A 51 -15.10 0.46 -20.17
N ILE A 52 -13.79 0.67 -20.24
CA ILE A 52 -13.18 1.90 -20.71
C ILE A 52 -12.18 1.58 -21.83
N THR A 53 -12.15 2.39 -22.87
CA THR A 53 -11.14 2.31 -23.92
C THR A 53 -10.32 3.59 -23.91
N GLY A 54 -9.01 3.46 -23.87
CA GLY A 54 -8.13 4.61 -23.78
C GLY A 54 -6.75 4.32 -24.33
N THR A 55 -5.99 5.41 -24.46
CA THR A 55 -4.58 5.38 -24.84
C THR A 55 -3.73 5.34 -23.60
N VAL A 56 -2.82 4.37 -23.51
CA VAL A 56 -1.86 4.28 -22.40
C VAL A 56 -0.95 5.51 -22.40
N THR A 57 -0.92 6.22 -21.28
CA THR A 57 0.00 7.37 -21.08
C THR A 57 1.20 6.97 -20.25
N ASP A 58 1.00 6.06 -19.27
CA ASP A 58 2.08 5.52 -18.44
C ASP A 58 1.71 4.12 -17.92
N TYR A 59 2.73 3.31 -17.66
CA TYR A 59 2.61 1.98 -17.09
C TYR A 59 3.61 1.79 -15.94
N SER A 60 3.13 1.92 -14.72
CA SER A 60 3.94 1.80 -13.51
C SER A 60 3.97 0.36 -13.01
N TYR A 61 4.96 -0.41 -13.47
CA TYR A 61 5.12 -1.83 -13.09
C TYR A 61 6.01 -1.98 -11.86
N ARG A 62 5.43 -1.75 -10.68
CA ARG A 62 6.13 -1.79 -9.38
C ARG A 62 5.18 -2.22 -8.25
N ASN A 63 5.76 -2.71 -7.14
CA ASN A 63 5.02 -2.97 -5.90
C ASN A 63 4.79 -1.67 -5.11
N PRO A 64 3.74 -1.60 -4.25
CA PRO A 64 2.82 -2.67 -3.89
C PRO A 64 1.77 -2.98 -4.96
N HIS A 65 1.42 -2.03 -5.83
CA HIS A 65 0.45 -2.22 -6.90
C HIS A 65 1.01 -1.71 -8.23
N VAL A 66 0.71 -2.45 -9.28
CA VAL A 66 0.92 -2.03 -10.66
C VAL A 66 -0.20 -1.06 -11.05
N PHE A 67 0.12 0.00 -11.79
CA PHE A 67 -0.85 0.97 -12.30
C PHE A 67 -0.74 1.12 -13.81
N LEU A 68 -1.89 1.20 -14.44
CA LEU A 68 -2.03 1.55 -15.85
C LEU A 68 -2.76 2.89 -15.95
N TYR A 69 -2.11 3.88 -16.56
CA TYR A 69 -2.67 5.22 -16.74
C TYR A 69 -3.13 5.38 -18.17
N LEU A 70 -4.35 5.88 -18.36
CA LEU A 70 -5.02 5.97 -19.64
C LEU A 70 -5.61 7.36 -19.85
N ASP A 71 -5.50 7.89 -21.05
CA ASP A 71 -6.36 8.97 -21.54
C ASP A 71 -7.58 8.36 -22.24
N VAL A 72 -8.74 8.61 -21.64
CA VAL A 72 -10.05 8.09 -22.10
C VAL A 72 -10.87 9.24 -22.64
N LYS A 73 -11.27 9.15 -23.90
CA LYS A 73 -12.17 10.15 -24.52
C LYS A 73 -13.62 9.80 -24.23
N GLY A 74 -14.33 10.72 -23.58
CA GLY A 74 -15.75 10.62 -23.31
C GLY A 74 -16.61 10.86 -24.55
N GLU A 75 -17.90 10.57 -24.44
CA GLU A 75 -18.89 10.81 -25.50
C GLU A 75 -19.02 12.30 -25.84
N ASP A 76 -18.77 13.17 -24.88
CA ASP A 76 -18.72 14.63 -25.02
C ASP A 76 -17.45 15.14 -25.71
N GLY A 77 -16.52 14.23 -26.06
CA GLY A 77 -15.24 14.54 -26.68
C GLY A 77 -14.16 14.99 -25.71
N GLN A 78 -14.48 15.15 -24.42
CA GLN A 78 -13.49 15.49 -23.39
C GLN A 78 -12.61 14.29 -23.08
N VAL A 79 -11.34 14.56 -22.75
CA VAL A 79 -10.39 13.54 -22.34
C VAL A 79 -10.24 13.55 -20.83
N ALA A 80 -10.44 12.40 -20.20
CA ALA A 80 -10.20 12.19 -18.78
C ALA A 80 -9.01 11.24 -18.59
N SER A 81 -8.10 11.64 -17.70
CA SER A 81 -6.96 10.77 -17.33
C SER A 81 -7.40 9.80 -16.23
N TRP A 82 -7.40 8.52 -16.55
CA TRP A 82 -7.78 7.41 -15.68
C TRP A 82 -6.57 6.77 -15.02
N ALA A 83 -6.68 6.48 -13.73
CA ALA A 83 -5.73 5.65 -13.00
C ALA A 83 -6.35 4.29 -12.71
N VAL A 84 -5.87 3.25 -13.37
CA VAL A 84 -6.33 1.87 -13.17
C VAL A 84 -5.37 1.15 -12.25
N GLU A 85 -5.83 0.86 -11.03
CA GLU A 85 -5.08 0.06 -10.07
C GLU A 85 -5.18 -1.42 -10.45
N MET A 86 -4.04 -2.07 -10.51
CA MET A 86 -3.92 -3.50 -10.75
C MET A 86 -3.38 -4.17 -9.49
N SER A 87 -3.09 -5.46 -9.52
CA SER A 87 -2.52 -6.17 -8.38
C SER A 87 -0.99 -5.98 -8.28
N ASN A 88 -0.35 -6.64 -7.33
CA ASN A 88 1.11 -6.66 -7.21
C ASN A 88 1.78 -7.37 -8.39
N ILE A 89 3.10 -7.17 -8.55
CA ILE A 89 3.88 -7.74 -9.66
C ILE A 89 3.71 -9.27 -9.76
N THR A 90 3.74 -10.00 -8.64
CA THR A 90 3.65 -11.46 -8.64
C THR A 90 2.31 -11.93 -9.20
N ASN A 91 1.21 -11.30 -8.81
CA ASN A 91 -0.11 -11.63 -9.33
C ASN A 91 -0.25 -11.28 -10.81
N MET A 92 0.31 -10.14 -11.23
CA MET A 92 0.30 -9.75 -12.64
C MET A 92 1.07 -10.75 -13.51
N GLN A 93 2.25 -11.19 -13.06
CA GLN A 93 3.04 -12.21 -13.77
C GLN A 93 2.29 -13.53 -13.94
N ARG A 94 1.56 -13.97 -12.90
CA ARG A 94 0.72 -15.20 -12.99
C ARG A 94 -0.39 -15.08 -14.03
N ARG A 95 -0.86 -13.86 -14.30
CA ARG A 95 -1.85 -13.54 -15.33
C ARG A 95 -1.22 -13.28 -16.71
N GLY A 96 0.10 -13.44 -16.83
CA GLY A 96 0.84 -13.19 -18.06
C GLY A 96 1.12 -11.72 -18.36
N ILE A 97 0.89 -10.84 -17.41
CA ILE A 97 1.17 -9.41 -17.51
C ILE A 97 2.57 -9.12 -16.96
N HIS A 98 3.43 -8.58 -17.79
CA HIS A 98 4.83 -8.30 -17.50
C HIS A 98 5.14 -6.81 -17.71
N ARG A 99 6.34 -6.39 -17.33
CA ARG A 99 6.80 -5.00 -17.52
C ARG A 99 6.70 -4.50 -18.96
N SER A 100 6.83 -5.39 -19.94
CA SER A 100 6.79 -5.07 -21.38
C SER A 100 5.41 -5.24 -22.01
N THR A 101 4.37 -5.60 -21.23
CA THR A 101 3.05 -5.90 -21.79
C THR A 101 2.36 -4.66 -22.35
N PHE A 102 2.53 -3.52 -21.69
CA PHE A 102 1.94 -2.25 -22.13
C PHE A 102 3.02 -1.19 -22.27
N LYS A 103 2.82 -0.26 -23.19
CA LYS A 103 3.67 0.91 -23.39
C LYS A 103 2.83 2.13 -23.73
N ALA A 104 3.37 3.32 -23.50
CA ALA A 104 2.72 4.56 -23.86
C ALA A 104 2.38 4.57 -25.35
N GLY A 105 1.18 5.00 -25.69
CA GLY A 105 0.61 5.02 -27.04
C GLY A 105 -0.21 3.78 -27.41
N ASP A 106 -0.16 2.69 -26.63
CA ASP A 106 -1.03 1.53 -26.87
C ASP A 106 -2.49 1.91 -26.62
N ILE A 107 -3.39 1.44 -27.49
CA ILE A 107 -4.84 1.54 -27.25
C ILE A 107 -5.29 0.24 -26.61
N VAL A 108 -5.93 0.35 -25.44
CA VAL A 108 -6.39 -0.81 -24.67
C VAL A 108 -7.84 -0.64 -24.26
N MET A 109 -8.55 -1.75 -24.09
CA MET A 109 -9.85 -1.79 -23.44
C MET A 109 -9.69 -2.43 -22.06
N VAL A 110 -10.07 -1.71 -21.01
CA VAL A 110 -9.98 -2.21 -19.64
C VAL A 110 -11.36 -2.28 -19.03
N ARG A 111 -11.68 -3.38 -18.35
CA ARG A 111 -12.84 -3.47 -17.46
C ARG A 111 -12.38 -3.15 -16.05
N VAL A 112 -13.12 -2.28 -15.39
CA VAL A 112 -12.77 -1.81 -14.04
C VAL A 112 -13.99 -1.80 -13.13
N ASN A 113 -13.77 -2.06 -11.85
CA ASN A 113 -14.67 -1.62 -10.79
C ASN A 113 -14.33 -0.16 -10.50
N PRO A 114 -15.23 0.81 -10.79
CA PRO A 114 -14.90 2.23 -10.73
C PRO A 114 -14.77 2.72 -9.28
N LEU A 115 -14.14 3.87 -9.10
CA LEU A 115 -14.14 4.57 -7.82
C LEU A 115 -15.57 4.99 -7.43
N LYS A 116 -15.94 4.80 -6.16
CA LYS A 116 -17.26 5.17 -5.62
C LYS A 116 -17.52 6.67 -5.61
N ASP A 117 -16.44 7.47 -5.56
CA ASP A 117 -16.53 8.94 -5.54
C ASP A 117 -16.66 9.56 -6.92
N GLY A 118 -16.70 8.76 -7.99
CA GLY A 118 -16.91 9.20 -9.37
C GLY A 118 -15.69 9.80 -10.06
N ARG A 119 -14.54 9.87 -9.39
CA ARG A 119 -13.29 10.28 -10.08
C ARG A 119 -12.89 9.25 -11.14
N PRO A 120 -12.19 9.69 -12.21
CA PRO A 120 -11.71 8.78 -13.24
C PRO A 120 -10.63 7.84 -12.68
N GLY A 121 -11.03 6.62 -12.38
CA GLY A 121 -10.17 5.58 -11.82
C GLY A 121 -10.96 4.34 -11.45
N GLY A 122 -10.26 3.23 -11.28
CA GLY A 122 -10.89 1.96 -10.92
C GLY A 122 -9.88 0.86 -10.64
N ASN A 123 -10.40 -0.25 -10.10
CA ASN A 123 -9.64 -1.47 -9.94
C ASN A 123 -9.85 -2.37 -11.16
N TYR A 124 -8.75 -2.83 -11.73
CA TYR A 124 -8.71 -3.70 -12.89
C TYR A 124 -9.40 -5.04 -12.64
N THR A 125 -10.20 -5.50 -13.58
CA THR A 125 -10.76 -6.86 -13.65
C THR A 125 -10.24 -7.62 -14.85
N SER A 126 -10.21 -6.98 -16.02
CA SER A 126 -9.57 -7.51 -17.24
C SER A 126 -9.02 -6.39 -18.12
N VAL A 127 -8.08 -6.71 -19.00
CA VAL A 127 -7.55 -5.79 -20.01
C VAL A 127 -7.33 -6.51 -21.33
N THR A 128 -7.84 -5.92 -22.41
CA THR A 128 -7.54 -6.33 -23.78
C THR A 128 -6.49 -5.39 -24.34
N ALA A 129 -5.31 -5.95 -24.64
CA ALA A 129 -4.18 -5.22 -25.19
C ALA A 129 -4.38 -4.88 -26.69
N ALA A 130 -3.49 -4.04 -27.23
CA ALA A 130 -3.54 -3.59 -28.61
C ALA A 130 -3.46 -4.72 -29.65
N ASP A 131 -2.86 -5.87 -29.29
CA ASP A 131 -2.79 -7.09 -30.12
C ASP A 131 -4.04 -7.97 -30.04
N GLY A 132 -5.06 -7.56 -29.28
CA GLY A 132 -6.31 -8.28 -29.06
C GLY A 132 -6.25 -9.34 -27.96
N LYS A 133 -5.11 -9.54 -27.32
CA LYS A 133 -4.98 -10.48 -26.21
C LYS A 133 -5.64 -9.93 -24.95
N THR A 134 -6.48 -10.74 -24.30
CA THR A 134 -7.12 -10.39 -23.04
C THR A 134 -6.41 -11.07 -21.87
N TYR A 135 -6.24 -10.32 -20.78
CA TYR A 135 -5.66 -10.76 -19.51
C TYR A 135 -6.69 -10.53 -18.39
N GLU A 136 -6.91 -11.55 -17.54
CA GLU A 136 -7.89 -11.57 -16.44
C GLU A 136 -7.25 -11.86 -15.07
#